data_e8b58b8a2c5d6f13d19c844b004d2302
#
_entry.id   e8b58b8a2c5d6f13d19c844b004d2302
#
_cell.length_a   1.000
_cell.length_b   1.000
_cell.length_c   1.000
_cell.angle_alpha   90.00
_cell.angle_beta   90.00
_cell.angle_gamma   90.00
#
_symmetry.space_group_name_H-M   'P 1'
#
loop_
_entity.id
_entity.type
_entity.pdbx_description
1 polymer ?
#
loop_
_entity_poly.entity_id
_entity_poly.type
_entity_poly.pdbx_seq_one_letter_code
_entity_poly.pdbx_strand_id
1 'polypeptide(L)'
;MKPLQSFFAVVAGILAVSCANRTVGSSADKDIVINDTLTRAELVTMDVLTQHNIVSDLTPEKKLELYDYKLQKDLASGTLNDEEATLMKDLRAHMNVRIYADKAAKDEFNAYATTIEEKLRNDCGWDDRKMFKYTETIMTAEEAEPVLQAKEKMMK
;
A
#
# COMPACT_ATOMS: atom_id res chain seq x y z
N MET A 1 -46.94 -41.97 -24.74
CA MET A 1 -46.35 -40.70 -24.36
C MET A 1 -45.01 -40.97 -23.69
N LYS A 2 -43.91 -40.72 -24.36
CA LYS A 2 -42.56 -40.96 -23.82
C LYS A 2 -42.01 -39.65 -23.32
N PRO A 3 -41.45 -39.56 -22.11
CA PRO A 3 -40.73 -38.35 -21.68
C PRO A 3 -39.33 -38.34 -22.30
N LEU A 4 -38.99 -37.20 -22.82
CA LEU A 4 -37.72 -36.84 -23.42
C LEU A 4 -36.67 -36.74 -22.31
N GLN A 5 -35.71 -37.64 -22.30
CA GLN A 5 -34.53 -37.51 -21.41
C GLN A 5 -33.51 -36.57 -22.05
N SER A 6 -33.42 -35.37 -21.51
CA SER A 6 -32.33 -34.44 -21.81
C SER A 6 -31.04 -34.92 -21.16
N PHE A 7 -30.12 -35.41 -21.96
CA PHE A 7 -28.74 -35.64 -21.54
C PHE A 7 -28.01 -34.31 -21.51
N PHE A 8 -27.84 -33.77 -20.33
CA PHE A 8 -26.81 -32.75 -20.11
C PHE A 8 -25.45 -33.44 -19.92
N ALA A 9 -24.68 -33.45 -20.98
CA ALA A 9 -23.26 -33.80 -20.88
C ALA A 9 -22.53 -32.64 -20.21
N VAL A 10 -22.24 -32.79 -18.92
CA VAL A 10 -21.33 -31.92 -18.20
C VAL A 10 -19.91 -32.30 -18.65
N VAL A 11 -19.40 -31.54 -19.59
CA VAL A 11 -17.95 -31.55 -19.89
C VAL A 11 -17.24 -30.81 -18.76
N ALA A 12 -16.78 -31.58 -17.77
CA ALA A 12 -15.88 -31.10 -16.78
C ALA A 12 -14.52 -30.83 -17.45
N GLY A 13 -14.36 -29.65 -18.02
CA GLY A 13 -13.08 -29.14 -18.43
C GLY A 13 -12.25 -28.85 -17.17
N ILE A 14 -11.42 -29.80 -16.80
CA ILE A 14 -10.36 -29.59 -15.82
C ILE A 14 -9.36 -28.64 -16.49
N LEU A 15 -9.58 -27.34 -16.33
CA LEU A 15 -8.53 -26.37 -16.48
C LEU A 15 -7.59 -26.60 -15.31
N ALA A 16 -6.58 -27.42 -15.51
CA ALA A 16 -5.39 -27.42 -14.69
C ALA A 16 -4.75 -26.02 -14.84
N VAL A 17 -5.26 -25.07 -14.04
CA VAL A 17 -4.48 -23.88 -13.73
C VAL A 17 -3.25 -24.39 -13.02
N SER A 18 -2.19 -24.58 -13.80
CA SER A 18 -0.83 -24.68 -13.27
C SER A 18 -0.60 -23.38 -12.51
N CYS A 19 -1.01 -23.36 -11.25
CA CYS A 19 -0.40 -22.49 -10.27
C CYS A 19 1.08 -22.93 -10.27
N ALA A 20 1.85 -22.29 -11.14
CA ALA A 20 3.27 -22.21 -10.91
C ALA A 20 3.37 -21.64 -9.50
N ASN A 21 3.55 -22.52 -8.53
CA ASN A 21 4.14 -22.21 -7.26
C ASN A 21 5.49 -21.59 -7.62
N ARG A 22 5.48 -20.30 -7.93
CA ARG A 22 6.61 -19.47 -7.59
C ARG A 22 6.64 -19.57 -6.07
N THR A 23 7.37 -20.54 -5.58
CA THR A 23 8.11 -20.40 -4.34
C THR A 23 8.78 -19.04 -4.52
N VAL A 24 8.15 -18.01 -3.98
CA VAL A 24 8.84 -16.79 -3.63
C VAL A 24 9.84 -17.30 -2.60
N GLY A 25 11.00 -17.69 -3.11
CA GLY A 25 12.16 -17.94 -2.28
C GLY A 25 12.23 -16.68 -1.44
N SER A 26 12.34 -16.86 -0.14
CA SER A 26 12.79 -15.88 0.81
C SER A 26 14.01 -15.16 0.21
N SER A 27 13.79 -14.23 -0.70
CA SER A 27 14.74 -13.17 -0.93
C SER A 27 14.68 -12.38 0.36
N ALA A 28 15.70 -12.58 1.21
CA ALA A 28 15.98 -11.70 2.32
C ALA A 28 15.62 -10.29 1.84
N ASP A 29 14.70 -9.63 2.51
CA ASP A 29 14.10 -8.36 2.10
C ASP A 29 15.20 -7.42 1.64
N LYS A 30 15.40 -7.36 0.31
CA LYS A 30 16.47 -6.57 -0.25
C LYS A 30 16.06 -5.14 -0.05
N ASP A 31 16.77 -4.45 0.83
CA ASP A 31 16.46 -3.08 1.17
C ASP A 31 16.47 -2.20 -0.09
N ILE A 32 15.55 -1.25 -0.15
CA ILE A 32 15.45 -0.32 -1.28
C ILE A 32 16.60 0.67 -1.20
N VAL A 33 17.45 0.69 -2.21
CA VAL A 33 18.52 1.66 -2.35
C VAL A 33 17.92 2.99 -2.81
N ILE A 34 18.08 4.03 -1.98
CA ILE A 34 17.64 5.40 -2.28
C ILE A 34 18.64 6.08 -3.21
N ASN A 35 19.93 6.02 -2.83
CA ASN A 35 21.06 6.51 -3.61
C ASN A 35 22.34 5.75 -3.18
N ASP A 36 23.50 6.13 -3.71
CA ASP A 36 24.77 5.44 -3.48
C ASP A 36 25.18 5.33 -1.98
N THR A 37 24.58 6.13 -1.11
CA THR A 37 24.96 6.25 0.31
C THR A 37 23.80 6.04 1.29
N LEU A 38 22.59 5.83 0.79
CA LEU A 38 21.40 5.77 1.64
C LEU A 38 20.45 4.66 1.17
N THR A 39 20.01 3.86 2.10
CA THR A 39 18.95 2.85 1.91
C THR A 39 17.64 3.28 2.57
N ARG A 40 16.53 2.61 2.24
CA ARG A 40 15.24 2.83 2.87
C ARG A 40 15.29 2.55 4.37
N ALA A 41 15.97 1.47 4.79
CA ALA A 41 16.08 1.12 6.20
C ALA A 41 16.77 2.22 7.01
N GLU A 42 17.80 2.86 6.45
CA GLU A 42 18.45 4.02 7.08
C GLU A 42 17.55 5.25 7.05
N LEU A 43 16.86 5.50 5.92
CA LEU A 43 15.95 6.65 5.78
C LEU A 43 14.87 6.67 6.85
N VAL A 44 14.23 5.53 7.15
CA VAL A 44 13.14 5.45 8.14
C VAL A 44 13.60 5.62 9.59
N THR A 45 14.92 5.59 9.86
CA THR A 45 15.48 5.92 11.18
C THR A 45 15.66 7.42 11.42
N MET A 46 15.56 8.22 10.36
CA MET A 46 15.69 9.68 10.46
C MET A 46 14.40 10.30 11.01
N ASP A 47 14.44 11.57 11.38
CA ASP A 47 13.22 12.29 11.75
C ASP A 47 12.28 12.47 10.53
N VAL A 48 10.98 12.62 10.81
CA VAL A 48 9.92 12.64 9.76
C VAL A 48 10.15 13.80 8.77
N LEU A 49 10.64 14.95 9.23
CA LEU A 49 10.87 16.11 8.35
C LEU A 49 12.01 15.81 7.37
N THR A 50 13.10 15.24 7.88
CA THR A 50 14.24 14.80 7.05
C THR A 50 13.80 13.74 6.02
N GLN A 51 13.02 12.74 6.45
CA GLN A 51 12.43 11.75 5.52
C GLN A 51 11.62 12.43 4.42
N HIS A 52 10.72 13.35 4.79
CA HIS A 52 9.88 14.08 3.84
C HIS A 52 10.71 14.85 2.81
N ASN A 53 11.73 15.58 3.26
CA ASN A 53 12.61 16.35 2.38
C ASN A 53 13.34 15.44 1.38
N ILE A 54 13.93 14.34 1.86
CA ILE A 54 14.64 13.39 1.00
C ILE A 54 13.66 12.77 -0.02
N VAL A 55 12.49 12.31 0.43
CA VAL A 55 11.48 11.69 -0.45
C VAL A 55 10.97 12.69 -1.48
N SER A 56 10.82 13.98 -1.14
CA SER A 56 10.36 15.00 -2.08
C SER A 56 11.29 15.19 -3.27
N ASP A 57 12.58 14.95 -3.08
CA ASP A 57 13.62 15.11 -4.12
C ASP A 57 13.85 13.84 -4.96
N LEU A 58 13.20 12.71 -4.64
CA LEU A 58 13.33 11.46 -5.39
C LEU A 58 12.61 11.52 -6.73
N THR A 59 13.04 10.64 -7.65
CA THR A 59 12.33 10.45 -8.91
C THR A 59 10.91 9.88 -8.67
N PRO A 60 9.97 10.13 -9.58
CA PRO A 60 8.62 9.57 -9.51
C PRO A 60 8.59 8.04 -9.29
N GLU A 61 9.44 7.32 -10.01
CA GLU A 61 9.56 5.86 -9.93
C GLU A 61 10.03 5.41 -8.54
N LYS A 62 11.03 6.12 -7.98
CA LYS A 62 11.54 5.80 -6.66
C LYS A 62 10.52 6.08 -5.55
N LYS A 63 9.74 7.16 -5.68
CA LYS A 63 8.61 7.43 -4.77
C LYS A 63 7.60 6.31 -4.79
N LEU A 64 7.19 5.84 -6.00
CA LEU A 64 6.27 4.71 -6.13
C LEU A 64 6.83 3.43 -5.52
N GLU A 65 8.13 3.13 -5.74
CA GLU A 65 8.77 1.96 -5.17
C GLU A 65 8.66 1.94 -3.62
N LEU A 66 8.88 3.09 -2.99
CA LEU A 66 8.76 3.24 -1.53
C LEU A 66 7.32 3.02 -1.04
N TYR A 67 6.34 3.61 -1.71
CA TYR A 67 4.92 3.44 -1.34
C TYR A 67 4.43 2.02 -1.63
N ASP A 68 4.88 1.38 -2.70
CA ASP A 68 4.56 -0.03 -2.99
C ASP A 68 5.11 -0.96 -1.91
N TYR A 69 6.36 -0.77 -1.51
CA TYR A 69 6.97 -1.53 -0.43
C TYR A 69 6.15 -1.42 0.86
N LYS A 70 5.85 -0.17 1.26
CA LYS A 70 5.03 0.10 2.44
C LYS A 70 3.69 -0.63 2.37
N LEU A 71 2.94 -0.45 1.30
CA LEU A 71 1.63 -1.05 1.14
C LEU A 71 1.68 -2.58 1.22
N GLN A 72 2.65 -3.21 0.55
CA GLN A 72 2.82 -4.66 0.60
C GLN A 72 3.07 -5.15 2.02
N LYS A 73 3.92 -4.45 2.79
CA LYS A 73 4.21 -4.80 4.19
C LYS A 73 3.00 -4.58 5.09
N ASP A 74 2.30 -3.46 4.95
CA ASP A 74 1.13 -3.14 5.75
C ASP A 74 -0.03 -4.13 5.49
N LEU A 75 -0.23 -4.55 4.24
CA LEU A 75 -1.21 -5.60 3.91
C LEU A 75 -0.80 -6.98 4.45
N ALA A 76 0.49 -7.32 4.38
CA ALA A 76 1.00 -8.58 4.88
C ALA A 76 0.96 -8.69 6.41
N SER A 77 0.96 -7.57 7.13
CA SER A 77 0.89 -7.55 8.60
C SER A 77 -0.45 -8.07 9.17
N GLY A 78 -1.51 -8.10 8.34
CA GLY A 78 -2.85 -8.54 8.75
C GLY A 78 -3.55 -7.62 9.76
N THR A 79 -3.06 -6.40 9.93
CA THR A 79 -3.63 -5.41 10.88
C THR A 79 -4.79 -4.60 10.30
N LEU A 80 -5.01 -4.69 8.98
CA LEU A 80 -6.14 -4.09 8.27
C LEU A 80 -7.23 -5.15 8.07
N ASN A 81 -8.50 -4.77 8.26
CA ASN A 81 -9.61 -5.62 7.87
C ASN A 81 -9.80 -5.61 6.34
N ASP A 82 -10.70 -6.45 5.80
CA ASP A 82 -10.87 -6.63 4.35
C ASP A 82 -11.33 -5.34 3.64
N GLU A 83 -12.18 -4.54 4.28
CA GLU A 83 -12.66 -3.27 3.75
C GLU A 83 -11.54 -2.24 3.70
N GLU A 84 -10.81 -2.06 4.79
CA GLU A 84 -9.64 -1.19 4.88
C GLU A 84 -8.57 -1.59 3.86
N ALA A 85 -8.28 -2.89 3.75
CA ALA A 85 -7.32 -3.42 2.77
C ALA A 85 -7.77 -3.14 1.32
N THR A 86 -9.07 -3.21 1.04
CA THR A 86 -9.63 -2.89 -0.29
C THR A 86 -9.45 -1.41 -0.59
N LEU A 87 -9.79 -0.52 0.34
CA LEU A 87 -9.62 0.92 0.16
C LEU A 87 -8.15 1.32 -0.05
N MET A 88 -7.23 0.69 0.68
CA MET A 88 -5.79 0.92 0.49
C MET A 88 -5.28 0.45 -0.87
N LYS A 89 -5.78 -0.69 -1.37
CA LYS A 89 -5.46 -1.18 -2.72
C LYS A 89 -6.03 -0.27 -3.80
N ASP A 90 -7.26 0.23 -3.62
CA ASP A 90 -7.89 1.18 -4.54
C ASP A 90 -7.11 2.50 -4.60
N LEU A 91 -6.70 3.03 -3.45
CA LEU A 91 -5.86 4.23 -3.39
C LEU A 91 -4.57 4.01 -4.19
N ARG A 92 -3.90 2.88 -3.97
CA ARG A 92 -2.66 2.55 -4.69
C ARG A 92 -2.88 2.35 -6.19
N ALA A 93 -3.98 1.75 -6.62
CA ALA A 93 -4.29 1.55 -8.03
C ALA A 93 -4.40 2.88 -8.81
N HIS A 94 -4.76 3.97 -8.15
CA HIS A 94 -4.82 5.31 -8.72
C HIS A 94 -3.48 6.06 -8.69
N MET A 95 -2.48 5.55 -7.96
CA MET A 95 -1.13 6.13 -7.94
C MET A 95 -0.35 5.68 -9.18
N ASN A 96 0.25 6.62 -9.88
CA ASN A 96 1.15 6.37 -11.00
C ASN A 96 2.23 7.46 -11.07
N VAL A 97 3.23 7.29 -11.93
CA VAL A 97 4.34 8.24 -12.04
C VAL A 97 3.91 9.65 -12.41
N ARG A 98 2.77 9.81 -13.10
CA ARG A 98 2.28 11.13 -13.50
C ARG A 98 1.88 12.01 -12.32
N ILE A 99 1.44 11.44 -11.19
CA ILE A 99 1.06 12.24 -10.01
C ILE A 99 2.22 13.02 -9.41
N TYR A 100 3.45 12.59 -9.68
CA TYR A 100 4.67 13.27 -9.20
C TYR A 100 5.31 14.19 -10.23
N ALA A 101 4.89 14.11 -11.49
CA ALA A 101 5.45 14.87 -12.60
C ALA A 101 4.47 15.88 -13.21
N ASP A 102 3.16 15.68 -13.05
CA ASP A 102 2.09 16.44 -13.70
C ASP A 102 1.10 16.97 -12.66
N LYS A 103 0.95 18.29 -12.61
CA LYS A 103 0.05 18.94 -11.65
C LYS A 103 -1.41 18.50 -11.83
N ALA A 104 -1.88 18.35 -13.07
CA ALA A 104 -3.27 17.94 -13.32
C ALA A 104 -3.52 16.51 -12.83
N ALA A 105 -2.58 15.61 -13.08
CA ALA A 105 -2.64 14.23 -12.58
C ALA A 105 -2.60 14.18 -11.04
N LYS A 106 -1.82 15.07 -10.41
CA LYS A 106 -1.79 15.20 -8.95
C LYS A 106 -3.11 15.70 -8.39
N ASP A 107 -3.70 16.72 -9.00
CA ASP A 107 -4.97 17.29 -8.56
C ASP A 107 -6.11 16.26 -8.68
N GLU A 108 -6.14 15.48 -9.78
CA GLU A 108 -7.07 14.36 -9.98
C GLU A 108 -6.89 13.26 -8.92
N PHE A 109 -5.65 12.86 -8.67
CA PHE A 109 -5.34 11.88 -7.64
C PHE A 109 -5.74 12.37 -6.24
N ASN A 110 -5.44 13.62 -5.89
CA ASN A 110 -5.79 14.19 -4.60
C ASN A 110 -7.32 14.21 -4.38
N ALA A 111 -8.09 14.57 -5.40
CA ALA A 111 -9.55 14.52 -5.33
C ALA A 111 -10.06 13.09 -5.06
N TYR A 112 -9.48 12.10 -5.73
CA TYR A 112 -9.80 10.69 -5.48
C TYR A 112 -9.36 10.24 -4.08
N ALA A 113 -8.13 10.57 -3.66
CA ALA A 113 -7.59 10.24 -2.35
C ALA A 113 -8.50 10.77 -1.23
N THR A 114 -9.01 12.00 -1.37
CA THR A 114 -9.97 12.58 -0.40
C THR A 114 -11.19 11.68 -0.23
N THR A 115 -11.74 11.10 -1.31
CA THR A 115 -12.90 10.22 -1.20
C THR A 115 -12.58 8.92 -0.44
N ILE A 116 -11.37 8.40 -0.60
CA ILE A 116 -10.90 7.23 0.15
C ILE A 116 -10.67 7.58 1.63
N GLU A 117 -10.05 8.72 1.91
CA GLU A 117 -9.84 9.20 3.29
C GLU A 117 -11.15 9.40 4.03
N GLU A 118 -12.15 9.99 3.39
CA GLU A 118 -13.49 10.14 3.96
C GLU A 118 -14.13 8.79 4.32
N LYS A 119 -14.02 7.78 3.47
CA LYS A 119 -14.49 6.43 3.77
C LYS A 119 -13.72 5.80 4.92
N LEU A 120 -12.40 5.90 4.94
CA LEU A 120 -11.58 5.39 6.02
C LEU A 120 -11.95 6.02 7.37
N ARG A 121 -12.21 7.34 7.39
CA ARG A 121 -12.62 8.04 8.61
C ARG A 121 -14.05 7.73 9.02
N ASN A 122 -15.01 7.82 8.11
CA ASN A 122 -16.44 7.77 8.42
C ASN A 122 -16.95 6.33 8.55
N ASP A 123 -16.52 5.43 7.68
CA ASP A 123 -17.03 4.06 7.62
C ASP A 123 -16.14 3.09 8.43
N CYS A 124 -14.81 3.27 8.38
CA CYS A 124 -13.86 2.43 9.10
C CYS A 124 -13.40 3.02 10.45
N GLY A 125 -13.78 4.25 10.79
CA GLY A 125 -13.47 4.90 12.07
C GLY A 125 -11.99 5.24 12.27
N TRP A 126 -11.26 5.54 11.19
CA TRP A 126 -9.85 5.91 11.27
C TRP A 126 -9.67 7.28 11.91
N ASP A 127 -8.82 7.33 12.92
CA ASP A 127 -8.32 8.55 13.54
C ASP A 127 -7.04 9.06 12.82
N ASP A 128 -6.54 10.22 13.22
CA ASP A 128 -5.33 10.82 12.66
C ASP A 128 -4.09 9.93 12.85
N ARG A 129 -4.05 9.16 13.95
CA ARG A 129 -2.97 8.22 14.22
C ARG A 129 -2.94 7.11 13.17
N LYS A 130 -4.10 6.51 12.88
CA LYS A 130 -4.22 5.44 11.89
C LYS A 130 -3.98 5.98 10.47
N MET A 131 -4.51 7.18 10.16
CA MET A 131 -4.23 7.87 8.89
C MET A 131 -2.73 8.06 8.69
N PHE A 132 -2.01 8.61 9.68
CA PHE A 132 -0.55 8.78 9.58
C PHE A 132 0.16 7.45 9.30
N LYS A 133 -0.15 6.40 10.04
CA LYS A 133 0.50 5.09 9.89
C LYS A 133 0.39 4.52 8.48
N TYR A 134 -0.78 4.64 7.86
CA TYR A 134 -1.08 3.93 6.63
C TYR A 134 -1.00 4.79 5.36
N THR A 135 -1.19 6.10 5.45
CA THR A 135 -1.28 6.96 4.25
C THR A 135 -0.24 8.09 4.19
N GLU A 136 0.22 8.62 5.30
CA GLU A 136 0.97 9.88 5.33
C GLU A 136 2.50 9.73 5.40
N THR A 137 3.01 8.52 5.56
CA THR A 137 4.46 8.27 5.67
C THR A 137 4.90 7.10 4.80
N ILE A 138 6.20 7.06 4.47
CA ILE A 138 6.83 5.91 3.80
C ILE A 138 7.18 4.78 4.78
N MET A 139 7.12 5.04 6.09
CA MET A 139 7.31 4.02 7.12
C MET A 139 6.16 3.01 7.06
N THR A 140 6.45 1.73 7.26
CA THR A 140 5.39 0.75 7.49
C THR A 140 4.62 1.09 8.78
N ALA A 141 3.43 0.53 8.96
CA ALA A 141 2.63 0.77 10.16
C ALA A 141 3.39 0.36 11.45
N GLU A 142 4.20 -0.69 11.37
CA GLU A 142 5.06 -1.14 12.47
C GLU A 142 6.18 -0.13 12.78
N GLU A 143 6.89 0.35 11.76
CA GLU A 143 7.95 1.35 11.90
C GLU A 143 7.43 2.71 12.39
N ALA A 144 6.21 3.08 12.02
CA ALA A 144 5.60 4.35 12.43
C ALA A 144 5.14 4.35 13.91
N GLU A 145 4.87 3.19 14.49
CA GLU A 145 4.34 3.06 15.86
C GLU A 145 5.23 3.71 16.93
N PRO A 146 6.56 3.47 17.00
CA PRO A 146 7.43 4.11 17.97
C PRO A 146 7.47 5.64 17.84
N VAL A 147 7.39 6.16 16.59
CA VAL A 147 7.40 7.60 16.32
C VAL A 147 6.14 8.26 16.89
N LEU A 148 4.98 7.64 16.67
CA LEU A 148 3.71 8.12 17.20
C LEU A 148 3.67 8.09 18.73
N GLN A 149 4.18 7.02 19.35
CA GLN A 149 4.28 6.91 20.80
C GLN A 149 5.20 7.97 21.41
N ALA A 150 6.33 8.26 20.74
CA ALA A 150 7.23 9.32 21.18
C ALA A 150 6.56 10.70 21.11
N LYS A 151 5.84 11.00 20.02
CA LYS A 151 5.08 12.23 19.83
C LYS A 151 4.02 12.41 20.92
N GLU A 152 3.25 11.37 21.24
CA GLU A 152 2.23 11.43 22.29
C GLU A 152 2.79 11.69 23.70
N LYS A 153 3.98 11.16 23.99
CA LYS A 153 4.66 11.42 25.27
C LYS A 153 5.14 12.87 25.41
N MET A 154 5.47 13.51 24.29
CA MET A 154 5.91 14.91 24.29
C MET A 154 4.76 15.91 24.43
N MET A 155 3.51 15.48 24.15
CA MET A 155 2.32 16.33 24.22
C MET A 155 1.60 16.26 25.57
N LYS A 156 2.06 15.41 26.50
CA LYS A 156 1.55 15.26 27.88
C LYS A 156 2.40 16.03 28.86
#